data_25acbd91a0cc50d9c0a9fda50ed88010
#
_entry.id   25acbd91a0cc50d9c0a9fda50ed88010
#
_cell.length_a   1.000
_cell.length_b   1.000
_cell.length_c   1.000
_cell.angle_alpha   90.00
_cell.angle_beta   90.00
_cell.angle_gamma   90.00
#
_symmetry.space_group_name_H-M   'P 1'
#
loop_
_entity.id
_entity.type
_entity.pdbx_description
1 polymer ?
#
loop_
_entity_poly.entity_id
_entity_poly.type
_entity_poly.pdbx_seq_one_letter_code
_entity_poly.pdbx_strand_id
1 'polypeptide(L)'
;MILNKIVHPLIESFIRNISGGLGQRIRYQYYKRRFKSCGVNVKIDEGVIFQTPENMDIGSNVWFLPFSIISARPSYTDLNNKLIYKKNNTSFDINIGSIRIGNEVSIGAYNIIQGMGGIVINDKVTTSARVSIYSFSHYPFDKNDSTKVTYANSMVKSKDVSCIESPIVLMEGVWLGLNVTVLGGTVGKNSFVATNSVLIDDLEENSYATGNPAKKIKDRFK
;
A
#
# COMPACT_ATOMS: atom_id res chain seq x y z
N MET A 1 -9.75 22.65 13.75
CA MET A 1 -10.02 21.58 12.78
C MET A 1 -9.99 22.06 11.32
N ILE A 2 -10.65 23.16 10.94
CA ILE A 2 -10.64 23.72 9.56
C ILE A 2 -9.24 24.20 9.13
N LEU A 3 -8.51 24.87 10.03
CA LEU A 3 -7.16 25.38 9.76
C LEU A 3 -6.19 24.27 9.30
N ASN A 4 -6.24 23.10 9.94
CA ASN A 4 -5.38 21.97 9.56
C ASN A 4 -5.68 21.40 8.15
N LYS A 5 -6.94 21.48 7.71
CA LYS A 5 -7.34 21.02 6.36
C LYS A 5 -6.81 21.93 5.25
N ILE A 6 -6.44 23.16 5.55
CA ILE A 6 -5.89 24.12 4.57
C ILE A 6 -4.37 24.19 4.69
N VAL A 7 -3.86 24.29 5.92
CA VAL A 7 -2.43 24.52 6.18
C VAL A 7 -1.56 23.33 5.71
N HIS A 8 -1.98 22.09 6.02
CA HIS A 8 -1.19 20.93 5.63
C HIS A 8 -1.06 20.76 4.12
N PRO A 9 -2.12 20.81 3.30
CA PRO A 9 -1.98 20.74 1.85
C PRO A 9 -1.10 21.85 1.26
N LEU A 10 -1.14 23.07 1.80
CA LEU A 10 -0.28 24.17 1.37
C LEU A 10 1.19 23.87 1.66
N ILE A 11 1.52 23.48 2.91
CA ILE A 11 2.89 23.11 3.27
C ILE A 11 3.39 21.97 2.39
N GLU A 12 2.59 20.93 2.21
CA GLU A 12 2.95 19.76 1.38
C GLU A 12 3.19 20.17 -0.08
N SER A 13 2.41 21.10 -0.62
CA SER A 13 2.63 21.60 -1.98
C SER A 13 3.99 22.29 -2.14
N PHE A 14 4.44 23.03 -1.12
CA PHE A 14 5.75 23.68 -1.15
C PHE A 14 6.91 22.70 -0.97
N ILE A 15 6.82 21.79 0.02
CA ILE A 15 7.96 20.92 0.36
C ILE A 15 8.11 19.71 -0.57
N ARG A 16 7.05 19.34 -1.26
CA ARG A 16 6.98 18.10 -2.07
C ARG A 16 8.07 18.03 -3.14
N ASN A 17 8.32 19.11 -3.83
CA ASN A 17 9.18 19.15 -5.00
C ASN A 17 10.56 19.75 -4.73
N ILE A 18 10.94 20.00 -3.46
CA ILE A 18 12.29 20.40 -3.11
C ILE A 18 13.22 19.20 -3.31
N SER A 19 14.09 19.25 -4.32
CA SER A 19 14.96 18.12 -4.67
C SER A 19 16.14 17.96 -3.71
N GLY A 20 16.76 16.78 -3.74
CA GLY A 20 18.00 16.45 -3.05
C GLY A 20 17.89 16.33 -1.53
N GLY A 21 19.03 16.28 -0.86
CA GLY A 21 19.12 16.00 0.58
C GLY A 21 18.44 17.03 1.48
N LEU A 22 18.39 18.30 1.04
CA LEU A 22 17.66 19.34 1.77
C LEU A 22 16.15 19.02 1.76
N GLY A 23 15.59 18.70 0.60
CA GLY A 23 14.19 18.31 0.47
C GLY A 23 13.85 17.06 1.29
N GLN A 24 14.69 16.03 1.25
CA GLN A 24 14.52 14.82 2.08
C GLN A 24 14.44 15.17 3.57
N ARG A 25 15.38 16.02 4.08
CA ARG A 25 15.41 16.43 5.48
C ARG A 25 14.15 17.19 5.89
N ILE A 26 13.70 18.15 5.06
CA ILE A 26 12.49 18.94 5.32
C ILE A 26 11.27 18.01 5.38
N ARG A 27 11.09 17.15 4.38
CA ARG A 27 9.96 16.21 4.34
C ARG A 27 9.98 15.23 5.51
N TYR A 28 11.13 14.67 5.86
CA TYR A 28 11.25 13.80 7.03
C TYR A 28 10.80 14.50 8.32
N GLN A 29 11.30 15.72 8.59
CA GLN A 29 10.93 16.46 9.80
C GLN A 29 9.43 16.81 9.84
N TYR A 30 8.85 17.10 8.68
CA TYR A 30 7.42 17.37 8.57
C TYR A 30 6.58 16.11 8.80
N TYR A 31 6.83 15.04 8.06
CA TYR A 31 6.04 13.82 8.12
C TYR A 31 6.26 12.99 9.38
N LYS A 32 7.45 13.04 10.00
CA LYS A 32 7.73 12.38 11.29
C LYS A 32 6.71 12.73 12.37
N ARG A 33 6.19 13.96 12.36
CA ARG A 33 5.18 14.44 13.34
C ARG A 33 3.74 14.10 12.91
N ARG A 34 3.54 13.64 11.70
CA ARG A 34 2.22 13.35 11.15
C ARG A 34 1.92 11.86 11.06
N PHE A 35 2.94 11.02 10.94
CA PHE A 35 2.77 9.59 11.05
C PHE A 35 2.30 9.21 12.45
N LYS A 36 1.55 8.11 12.56
CA LYS A 36 1.17 7.53 13.84
C LYS A 36 2.42 7.14 14.65
N SER A 37 3.41 6.54 13.99
CA SER A 37 4.76 6.36 14.51
C SER A 37 5.78 6.47 13.38
N CYS A 38 7.02 6.92 13.69
CA CYS A 38 8.08 7.04 12.70
C CYS A 38 9.45 6.83 13.35
N GLY A 39 10.20 5.90 12.79
CA GLY A 39 11.55 5.60 13.21
C GLY A 39 12.59 6.64 12.75
N VAL A 40 13.85 6.26 12.82
CA VAL A 40 14.99 7.10 12.43
C VAL A 40 15.47 6.77 11.02
N ASN A 41 16.20 7.71 10.40
CA ASN A 41 16.79 7.55 9.07
C ASN A 41 15.74 7.20 7.99
N VAL A 42 14.59 7.89 8.01
CA VAL A 42 13.59 7.78 6.95
C VAL A 42 13.87 8.81 5.88
N LYS A 43 14.08 8.33 4.64
CA LYS A 43 14.31 9.18 3.46
C LYS A 43 13.01 9.28 2.66
N ILE A 44 12.60 10.50 2.35
CA ILE A 44 11.40 10.78 1.56
C ILE A 44 11.82 11.64 0.38
N ASP A 45 11.85 11.07 -0.83
CA ASP A 45 12.25 11.77 -2.04
C ASP A 45 11.16 12.71 -2.56
N GLU A 46 11.51 13.54 -3.55
CA GLU A 46 10.55 14.49 -4.15
C GLU A 46 9.35 13.78 -4.77
N GLY A 47 8.24 14.48 -4.83
CA GLY A 47 7.01 13.99 -5.43
C GLY A 47 6.25 12.93 -4.61
N VAL A 48 6.81 12.45 -3.48
CA VAL A 48 6.14 11.47 -2.62
C VAL A 48 4.89 12.09 -1.98
N ILE A 49 3.80 11.33 -2.01
CA ILE A 49 2.50 11.72 -1.45
C ILE A 49 2.08 10.73 -0.37
N PHE A 50 1.78 11.23 0.83
CA PHE A 50 1.11 10.46 1.88
C PHE A 50 -0.31 10.96 2.09
N GLN A 51 -1.27 10.07 1.95
CA GLN A 51 -2.67 10.36 2.27
C GLN A 51 -3.04 9.66 3.57
N THR A 52 -3.52 10.40 4.55
CA THR A 52 -3.87 9.93 5.90
C THR A 52 -2.63 9.36 6.64
N PRO A 53 -1.53 10.13 6.74
CA PRO A 53 -0.29 9.65 7.39
C PRO A 53 -0.49 9.27 8.87
N GLU A 54 -1.49 9.81 9.55
CA GLU A 54 -1.87 9.47 10.93
C GLU A 54 -2.30 8.00 11.11
N ASN A 55 -2.57 7.28 10.04
CA ASN A 55 -2.87 5.85 10.05
C ASN A 55 -1.69 4.99 9.53
N MET A 56 -0.48 5.55 9.56
CA MET A 56 0.73 4.87 9.09
C MET A 56 1.76 4.75 10.21
N ASP A 57 2.25 3.52 10.42
CA ASP A 57 3.39 3.21 11.29
C ASP A 57 4.61 2.95 10.40
N ILE A 58 5.68 3.75 10.55
CA ILE A 58 6.90 3.69 9.73
C ILE A 58 8.09 3.32 10.60
N GLY A 59 8.82 2.28 10.24
CA GLY A 59 10.03 1.83 10.92
C GLY A 59 11.24 2.71 10.64
N SER A 60 12.42 2.20 10.97
CA SER A 60 13.71 2.88 10.76
C SER A 60 14.38 2.41 9.46
N ASN A 61 15.26 3.27 8.89
CA ASN A 61 15.97 2.97 7.64
C ASN A 61 15.02 2.71 6.46
N VAL A 62 13.95 3.49 6.34
CA VAL A 62 12.98 3.37 5.26
C VAL A 62 13.24 4.43 4.20
N TRP A 63 13.20 4.02 2.93
CA TRP A 63 13.39 4.93 1.82
C TRP A 63 12.17 4.90 0.88
N PHE A 64 11.50 6.05 0.77
CA PHE A 64 10.45 6.29 -0.22
C PHE A 64 11.08 7.00 -1.42
N LEU A 65 11.19 6.30 -2.55
CA LEU A 65 11.75 6.83 -3.78
C LEU A 65 10.75 7.76 -4.50
N PRO A 66 11.21 8.56 -5.48
CA PRO A 66 10.43 9.66 -6.04
C PRO A 66 9.05 9.25 -6.59
N PHE A 67 8.08 10.15 -6.43
CA PHE A 67 6.74 10.06 -7.01
C PHE A 67 5.91 8.85 -6.57
N SER A 68 6.25 8.21 -5.46
CA SER A 68 5.39 7.15 -4.88
C SER A 68 4.21 7.76 -4.13
N ILE A 69 3.07 7.04 -4.13
CA ILE A 69 1.83 7.42 -3.47
C ILE A 69 1.48 6.37 -2.45
N ILE A 70 1.39 6.76 -1.18
CA ILE A 70 1.02 5.89 -0.07
C ILE A 70 -0.26 6.42 0.58
N SER A 71 -1.32 5.62 0.55
CA SER A 71 -2.66 6.04 0.97
C SER A 71 -3.25 5.06 1.97
N ALA A 72 -3.42 5.47 3.22
CA ALA A 72 -4.21 4.74 4.20
C ALA A 72 -5.69 5.18 4.14
N ARG A 73 -6.57 4.51 4.90
CA ARG A 73 -8.00 4.83 4.91
C ARG A 73 -8.27 6.12 5.65
N PRO A 74 -8.90 7.12 5.02
CA PRO A 74 -9.39 8.29 5.73
C PRO A 74 -10.49 7.94 6.73
N SER A 75 -10.48 8.57 7.89
CA SER A 75 -11.49 8.37 8.96
C SER A 75 -12.93 8.71 8.54
N TYR A 76 -13.08 9.56 7.51
CA TYR A 76 -14.37 9.98 6.96
C TYR A 76 -14.88 9.08 5.84
N THR A 77 -14.18 7.98 5.51
CA THR A 77 -14.63 7.07 4.45
C THR A 77 -15.91 6.38 4.88
N ASP A 78 -17.03 6.76 4.29
CA ASP A 78 -18.31 6.09 4.49
C ASP A 78 -18.35 4.79 3.67
N LEU A 79 -18.27 3.67 4.39
CA LEU A 79 -18.40 2.33 3.83
C LEU A 79 -19.73 1.66 4.21
N ASN A 80 -20.56 2.31 5.04
CA ASN A 80 -21.75 1.70 5.62
C ASN A 80 -22.82 1.29 4.60
N ASN A 81 -22.82 1.96 3.44
CA ASN A 81 -23.78 1.71 2.37
C ASN A 81 -23.17 0.98 1.17
N LYS A 82 -21.93 0.47 1.29
CA LYS A 82 -21.27 -0.29 0.22
C LYS A 82 -21.28 -1.77 0.53
N LEU A 83 -21.48 -2.59 -0.48
CA LEU A 83 -21.30 -4.04 -0.36
C LEU A 83 -19.80 -4.32 -0.32
N ILE A 84 -19.29 -4.73 0.84
CA ILE A 84 -17.88 -5.02 1.02
C ILE A 84 -17.67 -6.53 1.07
N TYR A 85 -16.89 -7.01 0.15
CA TYR A 85 -16.35 -8.35 0.12
C TYR A 85 -15.09 -8.41 0.96
N LYS A 86 -15.07 -9.24 1.98
CA LYS A 86 -13.85 -9.50 2.76
C LYS A 86 -13.20 -10.79 2.25
N LYS A 87 -12.00 -10.68 1.73
CA LYS A 87 -11.14 -11.81 1.43
C LYS A 87 -10.24 -12.05 2.65
N ASN A 88 -10.64 -12.98 3.51
CA ASN A 88 -9.89 -13.33 4.72
C ASN A 88 -8.86 -14.41 4.37
N ASN A 89 -7.62 -14.03 4.17
CA ASN A 89 -6.54 -14.97 3.88
C ASN A 89 -5.33 -14.79 4.78
N THR A 90 -5.40 -13.95 5.82
CA THR A 90 -4.24 -13.72 6.67
C THR A 90 -4.51 -14.14 8.10
N SER A 91 -3.60 -14.96 8.64
CA SER A 91 -3.50 -15.27 10.08
C SER A 91 -2.89 -14.13 10.91
N PHE A 92 -2.67 -12.96 10.29
CA PHE A 92 -2.02 -11.81 10.92
C PHE A 92 -3.05 -10.79 11.38
N ASP A 93 -2.78 -10.20 12.54
CA ASP A 93 -3.55 -9.06 13.05
C ASP A 93 -3.20 -7.81 12.21
N ILE A 94 -4.07 -7.52 11.26
CA ILE A 94 -3.95 -6.37 10.36
C ILE A 94 -5.03 -5.36 10.73
N ASN A 95 -4.61 -4.19 11.18
CA ASN A 95 -5.53 -3.08 11.40
C ASN A 95 -6.07 -2.58 10.04
N ILE A 96 -7.34 -2.86 9.80
CA ILE A 96 -8.04 -2.40 8.59
C ILE A 96 -7.94 -0.87 8.49
N GLY A 97 -7.53 -0.40 7.31
CA GLY A 97 -7.36 1.02 7.04
C GLY A 97 -6.00 1.59 7.42
N SER A 98 -5.09 0.80 8.01
CA SER A 98 -3.75 1.22 8.33
C SER A 98 -2.68 0.64 7.40
N ILE A 99 -1.51 1.29 7.40
CA ILE A 99 -0.31 0.80 6.74
C ILE A 99 0.80 0.72 7.79
N ARG A 100 1.42 -0.45 7.92
CA ARG A 100 2.63 -0.63 8.74
C ARG A 100 3.80 -1.02 7.84
N ILE A 101 4.88 -0.26 7.95
CA ILE A 101 6.14 -0.50 7.22
C ILE A 101 7.23 -0.73 8.27
N GLY A 102 7.91 -1.86 8.17
CA GLY A 102 9.00 -2.27 9.06
C GLY A 102 10.30 -1.52 8.81
N ASN A 103 11.41 -2.12 9.23
CA ASN A 103 12.73 -1.53 9.14
C ASN A 103 13.45 -1.96 7.85
N GLU A 104 14.41 -1.14 7.40
CA GLU A 104 15.26 -1.45 6.24
C GLU A 104 14.45 -1.70 4.95
N VAL A 105 13.36 -0.95 4.77
CA VAL A 105 12.44 -1.09 3.63
C VAL A 105 12.73 -0.06 2.56
N SER A 106 12.72 -0.49 1.29
CA SER A 106 12.84 0.38 0.12
C SER A 106 11.55 0.33 -0.72
N ILE A 107 10.87 1.48 -0.81
CA ILE A 107 9.68 1.67 -1.64
C ILE A 107 10.11 2.36 -2.93
N GLY A 108 10.06 1.64 -4.05
CA GLY A 108 10.54 2.08 -5.35
C GLY A 108 9.81 3.30 -5.92
N ALA A 109 10.41 3.94 -6.93
CA ALA A 109 9.81 5.11 -7.57
C ALA A 109 8.49 4.76 -8.27
N TYR A 110 7.55 5.71 -8.27
CA TYR A 110 6.23 5.58 -8.89
C TYR A 110 5.38 4.43 -8.34
N ASN A 111 5.66 3.98 -7.12
CA ASN A 111 4.82 2.96 -6.49
C ASN A 111 3.49 3.55 -6.01
N ILE A 112 2.45 2.72 -6.06
CA ILE A 112 1.14 3.05 -5.48
C ILE A 112 0.84 2.01 -4.41
N ILE A 113 0.72 2.46 -3.15
CA ILE A 113 0.38 1.60 -2.00
C ILE A 113 -0.93 2.11 -1.42
N GLN A 114 -2.01 1.39 -1.69
CA GLN A 114 -3.35 1.73 -1.24
C GLN A 114 -3.79 0.76 -0.14
N GLY A 115 -3.70 1.23 1.12
CA GLY A 115 -3.90 0.44 2.34
C GLY A 115 -5.28 0.55 2.97
N MET A 116 -6.33 0.85 2.22
CA MET A 116 -7.68 0.97 2.80
C MET A 116 -8.20 -0.35 3.40
N GLY A 117 -7.72 -1.51 2.93
CA GLY A 117 -8.01 -2.83 3.49
C GLY A 117 -6.98 -3.33 4.52
N GLY A 118 -5.95 -2.52 4.80
CA GLY A 118 -4.83 -2.89 5.67
C GLY A 118 -3.64 -3.45 4.89
N ILE A 119 -2.45 -2.93 5.17
CA ILE A 119 -1.18 -3.41 4.59
C ILE A 119 -0.12 -3.50 5.68
N VAL A 120 0.59 -4.62 5.71
CA VAL A 120 1.79 -4.82 6.51
C VAL A 120 2.97 -5.15 5.59
N ILE A 121 4.00 -4.33 5.64
CA ILE A 121 5.28 -4.55 4.96
C ILE A 121 6.31 -4.78 6.06
N ASN A 122 6.83 -6.00 6.19
CA ASN A 122 7.81 -6.32 7.22
C ASN A 122 9.21 -5.86 6.84
N ASP A 123 10.20 -6.20 7.68
CA ASP A 123 11.58 -5.74 7.54
C ASP A 123 12.24 -6.21 6.22
N LYS A 124 13.19 -5.44 5.72
CA LYS A 124 14.03 -5.77 4.55
C LYS A 124 13.26 -6.02 3.26
N VAL A 125 12.04 -5.53 3.16
CA VAL A 125 11.26 -5.62 1.93
C VAL A 125 11.75 -4.58 0.91
N THR A 126 11.85 -5.02 -0.34
CA THR A 126 12.14 -4.13 -1.47
C THR A 126 11.00 -4.20 -2.47
N THR A 127 10.45 -3.05 -2.82
CA THR A 127 9.59 -2.92 -3.98
C THR A 127 10.34 -2.17 -5.08
N SER A 128 10.43 -2.76 -6.27
CA SER A 128 11.03 -2.08 -7.43
C SER A 128 10.12 -0.93 -7.92
N ALA A 129 10.51 -0.24 -8.98
CA ALA A 129 9.69 0.85 -9.51
C ALA A 129 8.36 0.36 -10.09
N ARG A 130 7.33 1.22 -10.00
CA ARG A 130 5.97 1.02 -10.55
C ARG A 130 5.23 -0.18 -9.94
N VAL A 131 5.58 -0.60 -8.73
CA VAL A 131 4.81 -1.61 -8.02
C VAL A 131 3.49 -1.01 -7.54
N SER A 132 2.41 -1.77 -7.68
CA SER A 132 1.06 -1.40 -7.27
C SER A 132 0.55 -2.39 -6.21
N ILE A 133 0.23 -1.90 -5.00
CA ILE A 133 -0.28 -2.71 -3.89
C ILE A 133 -1.64 -2.16 -3.49
N TYR A 134 -2.70 -2.93 -3.71
CA TYR A 134 -4.06 -2.51 -3.45
C TYR A 134 -4.77 -3.50 -2.52
N SER A 135 -4.94 -3.14 -1.26
CA SER A 135 -5.70 -3.95 -0.29
C SER A 135 -7.21 -3.67 -0.31
N PHE A 136 -7.65 -2.74 -1.14
CA PHE A 136 -9.05 -2.41 -1.32
C PHE A 136 -9.29 -1.94 -2.76
N SER A 137 -10.34 -2.45 -3.40
CA SER A 137 -10.68 -2.09 -4.78
C SER A 137 -12.19 -2.19 -5.00
N HIS A 138 -12.67 -1.71 -6.15
CA HIS A 138 -14.02 -2.02 -6.61
C HIS A 138 -14.11 -3.49 -7.00
N TYR A 139 -15.30 -4.07 -6.83
CA TYR A 139 -15.60 -5.46 -7.17
C TYR A 139 -16.70 -5.50 -8.23
N PRO A 140 -16.51 -6.25 -9.33
CA PRO A 140 -17.42 -6.18 -10.48
C PRO A 140 -18.76 -6.88 -10.29
N PHE A 141 -18.96 -7.56 -9.16
CA PHE A 141 -20.17 -8.34 -8.90
C PHE A 141 -20.86 -7.93 -7.59
N ASP A 142 -22.18 -8.11 -7.53
CA ASP A 142 -22.89 -8.17 -6.25
C ASP A 142 -22.85 -9.62 -5.73
N LYS A 143 -22.42 -9.83 -4.50
CA LYS A 143 -22.30 -11.17 -3.90
C LYS A 143 -23.63 -11.88 -3.72
N ASN A 144 -24.63 -11.09 -3.39
CA ASN A 144 -25.93 -11.59 -3.01
C ASN A 144 -26.89 -11.74 -4.21
N ASP A 145 -26.56 -11.06 -5.32
CA ASP A 145 -27.36 -11.05 -6.54
C ASP A 145 -26.45 -10.92 -7.77
N SER A 146 -26.17 -12.06 -8.39
CA SER A 146 -25.32 -12.12 -9.60
C SER A 146 -25.92 -11.47 -10.83
N THR A 147 -27.21 -11.12 -10.79
CA THR A 147 -27.90 -10.42 -11.90
C THR A 147 -27.83 -8.92 -11.76
N LYS A 148 -27.47 -8.43 -10.57
CA LYS A 148 -27.40 -7.01 -10.29
C LYS A 148 -26.15 -6.38 -10.89
N VAL A 149 -26.35 -5.31 -11.65
CA VAL A 149 -25.28 -4.50 -12.20
C VAL A 149 -24.65 -3.68 -11.07
N THR A 150 -23.33 -3.74 -10.95
CA THR A 150 -22.54 -2.90 -10.05
C THR A 150 -21.65 -1.95 -10.85
N TYR A 151 -21.31 -0.82 -10.25
CA TYR A 151 -20.53 0.21 -10.91
C TYR A 151 -19.24 0.49 -10.14
N ALA A 152 -18.12 0.60 -10.86
CA ALA A 152 -16.82 1.03 -10.31
C ALA A 152 -16.63 2.55 -10.40
N ASN A 153 -17.69 3.31 -10.17
CA ASN A 153 -17.67 4.77 -10.30
C ASN A 153 -18.05 5.40 -8.95
N SER A 154 -17.13 6.17 -8.38
CA SER A 154 -17.32 6.84 -7.09
C SER A 154 -18.40 7.93 -7.10
N MET A 155 -18.87 8.35 -8.28
CA MET A 155 -19.91 9.37 -8.44
C MET A 155 -21.33 8.81 -8.44
N VAL A 156 -21.51 7.49 -8.55
CA VAL A 156 -22.83 6.86 -8.43
C VAL A 156 -23.20 6.65 -6.94
N LYS A 157 -24.49 6.40 -6.70
CA LYS A 157 -24.98 6.13 -5.33
C LYS A 157 -24.28 4.90 -4.75
N SER A 158 -23.88 5.00 -3.48
CA SER A 158 -23.06 3.98 -2.82
C SER A 158 -23.67 2.57 -2.80
N LYS A 159 -25.01 2.44 -2.79
CA LYS A 159 -25.71 1.15 -2.84
C LYS A 159 -25.49 0.34 -4.13
N ASP A 160 -25.03 1.02 -5.19
CA ASP A 160 -24.78 0.38 -6.48
C ASP A 160 -23.29 0.09 -6.71
N VAL A 161 -22.45 0.28 -5.66
CA VAL A 161 -21.00 0.06 -5.70
C VAL A 161 -20.64 -1.13 -4.82
N SER A 162 -20.03 -2.14 -5.41
CA SER A 162 -19.41 -3.25 -4.68
C SER A 162 -17.90 -3.03 -4.55
N CYS A 163 -17.34 -3.43 -3.42
CA CYS A 163 -15.91 -3.33 -3.13
C CYS A 163 -15.37 -4.64 -2.60
N ILE A 164 -14.09 -4.89 -2.81
CA ILE A 164 -13.35 -5.99 -2.20
C ILE A 164 -12.31 -5.44 -1.23
N GLU A 165 -12.30 -5.96 -0.02
CA GLU A 165 -11.29 -5.70 1.01
C GLU A 165 -10.42 -6.96 1.15
N SER A 166 -9.14 -6.83 0.82
CA SER A 166 -8.19 -7.94 0.78
C SER A 166 -6.89 -7.49 1.46
N PRO A 167 -6.75 -7.67 2.77
CA PRO A 167 -5.53 -7.32 3.50
C PRO A 167 -4.29 -7.94 2.87
N ILE A 168 -3.15 -7.22 2.94
CA ILE A 168 -1.89 -7.66 2.31
C ILE A 168 -0.77 -7.68 3.35
N VAL A 169 -0.01 -8.78 3.35
CA VAL A 169 1.22 -8.90 4.13
C VAL A 169 2.39 -9.21 3.20
N LEU A 170 3.41 -8.37 3.22
CA LEU A 170 4.71 -8.71 2.68
C LEU A 170 5.62 -9.12 3.82
N MET A 171 6.03 -10.38 3.86
CA MET A 171 6.91 -10.92 4.91
C MET A 171 8.35 -10.42 4.74
N GLU A 172 9.19 -10.62 5.76
CA GLU A 172 10.59 -10.19 5.75
C GLU A 172 11.34 -10.65 4.50
N GLY A 173 12.15 -9.76 3.92
CA GLY A 173 13.03 -10.07 2.80
C GLY A 173 12.32 -10.29 1.46
N VAL A 174 11.04 -10.00 1.35
CA VAL A 174 10.30 -10.04 0.09
C VAL A 174 10.84 -9.01 -0.89
N TRP A 175 10.99 -9.41 -2.14
CA TRP A 175 11.32 -8.52 -3.24
C TRP A 175 10.25 -8.57 -4.33
N LEU A 176 9.60 -7.45 -4.57
CA LEU A 176 8.70 -7.27 -5.71
C LEU A 176 9.45 -6.64 -6.87
N GLY A 177 9.50 -7.32 -7.99
CA GLY A 177 10.10 -6.87 -9.25
C GLY A 177 9.38 -5.67 -9.86
N LEU A 178 9.94 -5.12 -10.95
CA LEU A 178 9.36 -3.98 -11.65
C LEU A 178 7.91 -4.24 -12.07
N ASN A 179 7.04 -3.25 -11.87
CA ASN A 179 5.66 -3.27 -12.35
C ASN A 179 4.82 -4.47 -11.83
N VAL A 180 5.17 -5.00 -10.65
CA VAL A 180 4.37 -6.04 -9.98
C VAL A 180 3.11 -5.42 -9.41
N THR A 181 1.99 -6.12 -9.53
CA THR A 181 0.72 -5.76 -8.89
C THR A 181 0.37 -6.80 -7.82
N VAL A 182 0.02 -6.33 -6.60
CA VAL A 182 -0.46 -7.18 -5.49
C VAL A 182 -1.86 -6.73 -5.11
N LEU A 183 -2.83 -7.65 -5.19
CA LEU A 183 -4.25 -7.38 -4.94
C LEU A 183 -4.79 -8.10 -3.70
N GLY A 184 -3.95 -8.79 -2.95
CA GLY A 184 -4.33 -9.48 -1.71
C GLY A 184 -3.36 -10.57 -1.32
N GLY A 185 -3.57 -11.14 -0.13
CA GLY A 185 -2.83 -12.28 0.37
C GLY A 185 -1.52 -11.95 1.08
N THR A 186 -0.84 -13.01 1.49
CA THR A 186 0.46 -12.97 2.17
C THR A 186 1.56 -13.40 1.20
N VAL A 187 2.56 -12.57 1.02
CA VAL A 187 3.80 -12.96 0.30
C VAL A 187 4.79 -13.49 1.33
N GLY A 188 5.09 -14.77 1.26
CA GLY A 188 5.94 -15.48 2.21
C GLY A 188 7.37 -14.96 2.25
N LYS A 189 8.03 -15.18 3.39
CA LYS A 189 9.40 -14.70 3.69
C LYS A 189 10.37 -15.02 2.57
N ASN A 190 11.28 -14.07 2.28
CA ASN A 190 12.34 -14.23 1.30
C ASN A 190 11.87 -14.55 -0.14
N SER A 191 10.61 -14.34 -0.47
CA SER A 191 10.12 -14.58 -1.83
C SER A 191 10.45 -13.44 -2.78
N PHE A 192 10.56 -13.77 -4.06
CA PHE A 192 10.70 -12.84 -5.18
C PHE A 192 9.55 -13.01 -6.15
N VAL A 193 8.88 -11.91 -6.46
CA VAL A 193 7.84 -11.85 -7.49
C VAL A 193 8.43 -11.15 -8.71
N ALA A 194 8.49 -11.86 -9.85
CA ALA A 194 9.15 -11.36 -11.05
C ALA A 194 8.38 -10.19 -11.69
N THR A 195 9.10 -9.43 -12.50
CA THR A 195 8.60 -8.27 -13.26
C THR A 195 7.29 -8.55 -14.00
N ASN A 196 6.35 -7.59 -14.00
CA ASN A 196 5.05 -7.65 -14.69
C ASN A 196 4.11 -8.76 -14.18
N SER A 197 4.31 -9.28 -12.98
CA SER A 197 3.45 -10.31 -12.39
C SER A 197 2.29 -9.69 -11.61
N VAL A 198 1.18 -10.43 -11.52
CA VAL A 198 0.00 -10.05 -10.73
C VAL A 198 -0.27 -11.09 -9.67
N LEU A 199 -0.09 -10.72 -8.41
CA LEU A 199 -0.35 -11.58 -7.26
C LEU A 199 -1.74 -11.29 -6.70
N ILE A 200 -2.56 -12.34 -6.57
CA ILE A 200 -3.94 -12.24 -6.09
C ILE A 200 -4.21 -13.10 -4.85
N ASP A 201 -3.33 -14.05 -4.54
CA ASP A 201 -3.44 -15.02 -3.45
C ASP A 201 -2.13 -15.12 -2.67
N ASP A 202 -2.15 -15.95 -1.62
CA ASP A 202 -0.97 -16.23 -0.81
C ASP A 202 0.15 -16.87 -1.65
N LEU A 203 1.38 -16.50 -1.33
CA LEU A 203 2.59 -17.08 -1.90
C LEU A 203 3.44 -17.65 -0.76
N GLU A 204 3.85 -18.90 -0.88
CA GLU A 204 4.72 -19.57 0.09
C GLU A 204 6.05 -18.82 0.27
N GLU A 205 6.70 -19.05 1.40
CA GLU A 205 8.05 -18.56 1.63
C GLU A 205 9.06 -19.12 0.61
N ASN A 206 10.18 -18.42 0.46
CA ASN A 206 11.28 -18.81 -0.44
C ASN A 206 10.83 -19.07 -1.89
N SER A 207 9.80 -18.38 -2.36
CA SER A 207 9.28 -18.56 -3.71
C SER A 207 9.93 -17.64 -4.72
N TYR A 208 10.24 -18.18 -5.91
CA TYR A 208 10.39 -17.41 -7.14
C TYR A 208 9.09 -17.55 -7.93
N ALA A 209 8.31 -16.48 -8.01
CA ALA A 209 6.98 -16.50 -8.64
C ALA A 209 6.90 -15.56 -9.84
N THR A 210 6.10 -15.93 -10.84
CA THR A 210 5.84 -15.10 -12.02
C THR A 210 4.47 -15.39 -12.62
N GLY A 211 3.98 -14.48 -13.45
CA GLY A 211 2.76 -14.64 -14.24
C GLY A 211 1.59 -13.77 -13.80
N ASN A 212 0.46 -13.92 -14.49
CA ASN A 212 -0.82 -13.29 -14.19
C ASN A 212 -1.96 -14.35 -14.33
N PRO A 213 -2.44 -14.92 -13.22
CA PRO A 213 -1.97 -14.71 -11.85
C PRO A 213 -0.58 -15.30 -11.61
N ALA A 214 0.19 -14.70 -10.71
CA ALA A 214 1.53 -15.15 -10.34
C ALA A 214 1.47 -16.49 -9.60
N LYS A 215 2.35 -17.40 -9.99
CA LYS A 215 2.50 -18.73 -9.37
C LYS A 215 3.97 -18.99 -9.08
N LYS A 216 4.26 -19.73 -8.01
CA LYS A 216 5.60 -20.23 -7.72
C LYS A 216 6.05 -21.15 -8.83
N ILE A 217 7.23 -20.90 -9.39
CA ILE A 217 7.85 -21.75 -10.42
C ILE A 217 9.07 -22.50 -9.90
N LYS A 218 9.69 -22.00 -8.83
CA LYS A 218 10.81 -22.64 -8.13
C LYS A 218 11.07 -21.97 -6.79
N ASP A 219 11.94 -22.54 -5.99
CA ASP A 219 12.51 -21.88 -4.83
C ASP A 219 13.45 -20.75 -5.25
N ARG A 220 13.46 -19.65 -4.51
CA ARG A 220 14.38 -18.53 -4.74
C ARG A 220 15.80 -18.87 -4.31
N PHE A 221 15.92 -19.56 -3.17
CA PHE A 221 17.20 -20.01 -2.62
C PHE A 221 17.20 -21.53 -2.49
N LYS A 222 18.35 -22.13 -2.74
CA LYS A 222 18.57 -23.57 -2.52
C LYS A 222 18.95 -23.85 -1.09
#